data_34255877533fc4cb142866994833fde6
#
_entry.id   34255877533fc4cb142866994833fde6
#
_cell.length_a   1.000
_cell.length_b   1.000
_cell.length_c   1.000
_cell.angle_alpha   90.00
_cell.angle_beta   90.00
_cell.angle_gamma   90.00
#
_symmetry.space_group_name_H-M   'P 1'
#
loop_
_entity.id
_entity.type
_entity.pdbx_description
1 polymer ?
#
loop_
_entity_poly.entity_id
_entity_poly.type
_entity_poly.pdbx_seq_one_letter_code
_entity_poly.pdbx_strand_id
1 'polypeptide(L)'
;MTSTEQTQAGGRAGRPEIRFPEGRYGRRRDPAYQRRQRRLAWVAGALVVLLGVAIAVKLYRQYAAPPYEVLNLVVSDVDDTGVTVDFDVRVPPGEGATCTVRGHSFDRRRVGYAEIDVPPGGPDVTLLHVTYRLTTTERPVTGEVPGCGPRAS
;
A
#
# COMPACT_ATOMS: atom_id res chain seq x y z
N MET A 1 -38.14 -72.91 35.04
CA MET A 1 -38.91 -71.66 35.33
C MET A 1 -38.71 -70.70 34.17
N THR A 2 -39.69 -70.73 33.35
CA THR A 2 -39.85 -70.05 32.07
C THR A 2 -40.16 -68.57 32.24
N SER A 3 -39.43 -67.73 31.55
CA SER A 3 -39.83 -66.32 31.37
C SER A 3 -39.78 -65.97 29.90
N THR A 4 -40.91 -65.66 29.44
CA THR A 4 -41.32 -65.38 28.08
C THR A 4 -40.85 -64.03 27.62
N GLU A 5 -40.15 -64.03 26.52
CA GLU A 5 -39.65 -62.86 25.79
C GLU A 5 -40.78 -62.33 24.89
N GLN A 6 -41.28 -61.15 25.17
CA GLN A 6 -42.21 -60.45 24.30
C GLN A 6 -41.47 -59.44 23.42
N THR A 7 -41.28 -59.84 22.17
CA THR A 7 -40.85 -58.95 21.08
C THR A 7 -41.98 -57.98 20.71
N GLN A 8 -41.83 -56.72 21.09
CA GLN A 8 -42.66 -55.62 20.57
C GLN A 8 -42.10 -55.12 19.24
N ALA A 9 -42.72 -55.57 18.18
CA ALA A 9 -42.55 -55.00 16.85
C ALA A 9 -43.23 -53.61 16.80
N GLY A 10 -42.47 -52.54 17.05
CA GLY A 10 -42.91 -51.14 16.84
C GLY A 10 -43.00 -50.83 15.35
N GLY A 11 -44.21 -50.88 14.81
CA GLY A 11 -44.50 -50.43 13.46
C GLY A 11 -44.16 -48.96 13.29
N ARG A 12 -43.17 -48.66 12.43
CA ARG A 12 -42.92 -47.32 11.94
C ARG A 12 -44.14 -46.86 11.14
N ALA A 13 -45.01 -46.09 11.77
CA ALA A 13 -46.06 -45.36 11.08
C ALA A 13 -45.41 -44.53 9.96
N GLY A 14 -45.72 -44.86 8.71
CA GLY A 14 -45.25 -44.14 7.55
C GLY A 14 -45.59 -42.67 7.66
N ARG A 15 -44.57 -41.83 7.69
CA ARG A 15 -44.78 -40.40 7.57
C ARG A 15 -45.56 -40.13 6.29
N PRO A 16 -46.63 -39.37 6.32
CA PRO A 16 -47.38 -39.03 5.11
C PRO A 16 -46.42 -38.32 4.14
N GLU A 17 -46.25 -38.90 2.96
CA GLU A 17 -45.48 -38.30 1.87
C GLU A 17 -46.23 -37.05 1.40
N ILE A 18 -45.76 -35.89 1.83
CA ILE A 18 -46.35 -34.61 1.43
C ILE A 18 -45.96 -34.38 -0.04
N ARG A 19 -46.83 -34.73 -0.96
CA ARG A 19 -46.70 -34.39 -2.37
C ARG A 19 -47.05 -32.91 -2.56
N PHE A 20 -46.00 -32.12 -2.74
CA PHE A 20 -46.16 -30.72 -3.11
C PHE A 20 -46.62 -30.63 -4.58
N PRO A 21 -47.65 -29.88 -4.92
CA PRO A 21 -48.08 -29.71 -6.30
C PRO A 21 -46.97 -29.07 -7.13
N GLU A 22 -46.66 -29.69 -8.25
CA GLU A 22 -45.63 -29.21 -9.18
C GLU A 22 -46.04 -27.83 -9.73
N GLY A 23 -45.12 -26.85 -9.60
CA GLY A 23 -45.28 -25.48 -10.14
C GLY A 23 -45.66 -24.39 -9.15
N ARG A 24 -45.98 -24.69 -7.86
CA ARG A 24 -46.33 -23.65 -6.86
C ARG A 24 -45.11 -23.06 -6.13
N TYR A 25 -43.98 -23.77 -6.09
CA TYR A 25 -42.77 -23.35 -5.40
C TYR A 25 -41.56 -23.48 -6.33
N GLY A 26 -41.26 -22.39 -7.05
CA GLY A 26 -39.98 -22.18 -7.76
C GLY A 26 -39.77 -23.11 -8.96
N ARG A 27 -39.45 -22.52 -10.10
CA ARG A 27 -38.88 -23.25 -11.25
C ARG A 27 -37.67 -24.03 -10.79
N ARG A 28 -37.65 -25.36 -10.96
CA ARG A 28 -36.43 -26.14 -10.88
C ARG A 28 -35.41 -25.50 -11.81
N ARG A 29 -34.34 -24.89 -11.23
CA ARG A 29 -33.29 -24.30 -12.02
C ARG A 29 -32.64 -25.39 -12.83
N ASP A 30 -32.66 -25.21 -14.15
CA ASP A 30 -32.05 -26.13 -15.12
C ASP A 30 -30.57 -26.39 -14.70
N PRO A 31 -30.11 -27.66 -14.61
CA PRO A 31 -28.74 -27.99 -14.23
C PRO A 31 -27.70 -27.35 -15.16
N ALA A 32 -28.04 -27.12 -16.42
CA ALA A 32 -27.22 -26.37 -17.37
C ALA A 32 -27.01 -24.92 -16.94
N TYR A 33 -28.08 -24.25 -16.44
CA TYR A 33 -28.03 -22.88 -15.93
C TYR A 33 -27.14 -22.78 -14.68
N GLN A 34 -27.26 -23.75 -13.76
CA GLN A 34 -26.44 -23.78 -12.55
C GLN A 34 -24.95 -23.95 -12.88
N ARG A 35 -24.60 -24.79 -13.85
CA ARG A 35 -23.20 -24.98 -14.28
C ARG A 35 -22.63 -23.68 -14.91
N ARG A 36 -23.43 -23.00 -15.72
CA ARG A 36 -23.04 -21.71 -16.33
C ARG A 36 -22.84 -20.63 -15.29
N GLN A 37 -23.77 -20.52 -14.34
CA GLN A 37 -23.70 -19.56 -13.25
C GLN A 37 -22.50 -19.82 -12.35
N ARG A 38 -22.17 -21.09 -12.06
CA ARG A 38 -21.00 -21.47 -11.29
C ARG A 38 -19.69 -21.11 -12.01
N ARG A 39 -19.63 -21.33 -13.31
CA ARG A 39 -18.46 -20.90 -14.12
C ARG A 39 -18.31 -19.38 -14.14
N LEU A 40 -19.39 -18.64 -14.32
CA LEU A 40 -19.38 -17.18 -14.25
C LEU A 40 -18.91 -16.67 -12.88
N ALA A 41 -19.38 -17.31 -11.79
CA ALA A 41 -18.94 -16.95 -10.44
C ALA A 41 -17.44 -17.20 -10.23
N TRP A 42 -16.90 -18.31 -10.76
CA TRP A 42 -15.46 -18.58 -10.70
C TRP A 42 -14.65 -17.57 -11.52
N VAL A 43 -15.12 -17.23 -12.73
CA VAL A 43 -14.45 -16.21 -13.57
C VAL A 43 -14.49 -14.83 -12.90
N ALA A 44 -15.64 -14.44 -12.35
CA ALA A 44 -15.78 -13.19 -11.62
C ALA A 44 -14.87 -13.16 -10.38
N GLY A 45 -14.80 -14.24 -9.61
CA GLY A 45 -13.91 -14.38 -8.47
C GLY A 45 -12.43 -14.27 -8.86
N ALA A 46 -12.02 -14.95 -9.92
CA ALA A 46 -10.65 -14.87 -10.44
C ALA A 46 -10.30 -13.45 -10.89
N LEU A 47 -11.23 -12.76 -11.54
CA LEU A 47 -11.02 -11.38 -11.99
C LEU A 47 -10.86 -10.40 -10.82
N VAL A 48 -11.64 -10.56 -9.76
CA VAL A 48 -11.50 -9.77 -8.52
C VAL A 48 -10.12 -10.02 -7.86
N VAL A 49 -9.68 -11.27 -7.79
CA VAL A 49 -8.36 -11.60 -7.23
C VAL A 49 -7.24 -10.99 -8.07
N LEU A 50 -7.31 -11.11 -9.40
CA LEU A 50 -6.31 -10.51 -10.30
C LEU A 50 -6.24 -8.99 -10.15
N LEU A 51 -7.40 -8.34 -10.07
CA LEU A 51 -7.48 -6.90 -9.83
C LEU A 51 -6.86 -6.53 -8.49
N GLY A 52 -7.16 -7.28 -7.43
CA GLY A 52 -6.58 -7.09 -6.10
C GLY A 52 -5.06 -7.21 -6.11
N VAL A 53 -4.53 -8.23 -6.77
CA VAL A 53 -3.07 -8.43 -6.92
C VAL A 53 -2.44 -7.27 -7.71
N ALA A 54 -3.06 -6.83 -8.81
CA ALA A 54 -2.56 -5.72 -9.61
C ALA A 54 -2.49 -4.40 -8.79
N ILE A 55 -3.53 -4.13 -8.01
CA ILE A 55 -3.56 -2.97 -7.10
C ILE A 55 -2.49 -3.11 -6.03
N ALA A 56 -2.35 -4.28 -5.40
CA ALA A 56 -1.34 -4.52 -4.37
C ALA A 56 0.09 -4.32 -4.91
N VAL A 57 0.39 -4.84 -6.10
CA VAL A 57 1.69 -4.65 -6.76
C VAL A 57 1.94 -3.17 -7.08
N LYS A 58 0.91 -2.46 -7.57
CA LYS A 58 1.03 -1.02 -7.85
C LYS A 58 1.33 -0.23 -6.57
N LEU A 59 0.59 -0.48 -5.50
CA LEU A 59 0.79 0.15 -4.21
C LEU A 59 2.16 -0.21 -3.63
N TYR A 60 2.56 -1.47 -3.69
CA TYR A 60 3.89 -1.91 -3.24
C TYR A 60 5.01 -1.15 -3.96
N ARG A 61 4.93 -1.00 -5.29
CA ARG A 61 5.93 -0.24 -6.06
C ARG A 61 5.93 1.26 -5.74
N GLN A 62 4.80 1.81 -5.32
CA GLN A 62 4.67 3.23 -5.00
C GLN A 62 5.11 3.54 -3.57
N TYR A 63 4.89 2.61 -2.63
CA TYR A 63 5.15 2.79 -1.20
C TYR A 63 6.28 1.91 -0.65
N ALA A 64 6.80 0.95 -1.42
CA ALA A 64 8.05 0.29 -1.06
C ALA A 64 9.14 1.36 -1.03
N ALA A 65 9.89 1.39 0.08
CA ALA A 65 10.90 2.39 0.40
C ALA A 65 11.58 2.96 -0.85
N PRO A 66 11.40 4.25 -1.14
CA PRO A 66 12.05 4.85 -2.29
C PRO A 66 13.56 4.64 -2.17
N PRO A 67 14.25 4.34 -3.28
CA PRO A 67 15.70 4.14 -3.23
C PRO A 67 16.46 5.37 -2.72
N TYR A 68 15.82 6.55 -2.78
CA TYR A 68 16.32 7.82 -2.28
C TYR A 68 15.38 8.32 -1.19
N GLU A 69 15.77 8.16 0.08
CA GLU A 69 14.97 8.54 1.24
C GLU A 69 15.72 9.58 2.08
N VAL A 70 15.01 10.65 2.43
CA VAL A 70 15.53 11.70 3.33
C VAL A 70 15.22 11.32 4.77
N LEU A 71 16.25 11.31 5.61
CA LEU A 71 16.17 10.96 7.03
C LEU A 71 16.76 12.09 7.88
N ASN A 72 16.40 12.14 9.16
CA ASN A 72 17.02 12.98 10.18
C ASN A 72 17.17 14.46 9.78
N LEU A 73 16.12 15.06 9.21
CA LEU A 73 16.14 16.48 8.83
C LEU A 73 16.17 17.38 10.07
N VAL A 74 17.23 18.17 10.18
CA VAL A 74 17.42 19.18 11.24
C VAL A 74 17.61 20.54 10.57
N VAL A 75 16.93 21.54 11.11
CA VAL A 75 17.05 22.92 10.65
C VAL A 75 17.82 23.71 11.70
N SER A 76 18.86 24.40 11.29
CA SER A 76 19.74 25.19 12.15
C SER A 76 20.06 26.54 11.51
N ASP A 77 20.69 27.44 12.26
CA ASP A 77 21.21 28.74 11.80
C ASP A 77 20.23 29.54 10.91
N VAL A 78 19.03 29.76 11.45
CA VAL A 78 18.01 30.56 10.76
C VAL A 78 18.29 32.03 10.97
N ASP A 79 18.59 32.75 9.87
CA ASP A 79 18.77 34.21 9.87
C ASP A 79 17.87 34.88 8.81
N ASP A 80 18.04 36.18 8.64
CA ASP A 80 17.21 36.98 7.69
C ASP A 80 17.49 36.63 6.22
N THR A 81 18.58 35.97 5.92
CA THR A 81 19.07 35.69 4.57
C THR A 81 19.18 34.24 4.22
N GLY A 82 18.95 33.35 5.17
CA GLY A 82 19.08 31.92 4.91
C GLY A 82 18.79 31.00 6.08
N VAL A 83 18.88 29.74 5.80
CA VAL A 83 18.69 28.64 6.74
C VAL A 83 19.64 27.50 6.42
N THR A 84 20.25 26.92 7.44
CA THR A 84 21.05 25.69 7.30
C THR A 84 20.18 24.47 7.52
N VAL A 85 20.28 23.52 6.61
CA VAL A 85 19.54 22.29 6.63
C VAL A 85 20.55 21.13 6.66
N ASP A 86 20.47 20.34 7.73
CA ASP A 86 21.27 19.13 7.91
C ASP A 86 20.36 17.92 7.75
N PHE A 87 20.72 17.00 6.89
CA PHE A 87 19.90 15.80 6.66
C PHE A 87 20.74 14.64 6.15
N ASP A 88 20.23 13.45 6.36
CA ASP A 88 20.79 12.23 5.84
C ASP A 88 20.00 11.75 4.63
N VAL A 89 20.68 11.32 3.58
CA VAL A 89 20.07 10.72 2.39
C VAL A 89 20.48 9.27 2.28
N ARG A 90 19.48 8.40 2.24
CA ARG A 90 19.72 7.00 1.84
C ARG A 90 19.78 6.93 0.32
N VAL A 91 20.82 6.29 -0.19
CA VAL A 91 21.06 6.10 -1.63
C VAL A 91 21.42 4.64 -1.91
N PRO A 92 21.22 4.16 -3.15
CA PRO A 92 21.79 2.88 -3.57
C PRO A 92 23.33 2.90 -3.45
N PRO A 93 23.98 1.77 -3.17
CA PRO A 93 25.42 1.69 -3.03
C PRO A 93 26.15 2.21 -4.27
N GLY A 94 27.11 3.11 -4.06
CA GLY A 94 27.93 3.70 -5.14
C GLY A 94 27.23 4.78 -5.97
N GLU A 95 26.00 5.17 -5.61
CA GLU A 95 25.26 6.23 -6.29
C GLU A 95 25.28 7.53 -5.50
N GLY A 96 25.13 8.65 -6.21
CA GLY A 96 24.86 9.97 -5.65
C GLY A 96 23.36 10.31 -5.80
N ALA A 97 22.98 11.43 -5.24
CA ALA A 97 21.61 11.92 -5.31
C ALA A 97 21.55 13.39 -5.73
N THR A 98 20.47 13.81 -6.36
CA THR A 98 20.08 15.22 -6.50
C THR A 98 18.92 15.47 -5.58
N CYS A 99 19.07 16.40 -4.63
CA CYS A 99 18.08 16.71 -3.62
C CYS A 99 17.50 18.09 -3.82
N THR A 100 16.21 18.25 -3.62
CA THR A 100 15.53 19.54 -3.61
C THR A 100 15.46 20.08 -2.19
N VAL A 101 15.90 21.32 -1.97
CA VAL A 101 15.82 22.02 -0.68
C VAL A 101 14.92 23.25 -0.85
N ARG A 102 14.01 23.47 0.08
CA ARG A 102 13.07 24.59 0.08
C ARG A 102 13.06 25.29 1.43
N GLY A 103 12.95 26.60 1.40
CA GLY A 103 12.71 27.44 2.58
C GLY A 103 11.32 28.05 2.54
N HIS A 104 10.64 28.05 3.68
CA HIS A 104 9.31 28.66 3.82
C HIS A 104 9.30 29.75 4.89
N SER A 105 8.57 30.85 4.59
CA SER A 105 8.27 31.91 5.54
C SER A 105 7.11 31.52 6.45
N PHE A 106 6.81 32.40 7.44
CA PHE A 106 5.68 32.23 8.35
C PHE A 106 4.34 32.08 7.60
N ASP A 107 4.16 32.76 6.48
CA ASP A 107 2.97 32.72 5.63
C ASP A 107 2.94 31.49 4.70
N ARG A 108 3.81 30.52 4.93
CA ARG A 108 3.98 29.32 4.08
C ARG A 108 4.37 29.63 2.64
N ARG A 109 4.81 30.86 2.35
CA ARG A 109 5.37 31.18 1.04
C ARG A 109 6.76 30.58 0.91
N ARG A 110 7.09 30.08 -0.27
CA ARG A 110 8.42 29.60 -0.57
C ARG A 110 9.35 30.81 -0.77
N VAL A 111 10.33 30.96 0.10
CA VAL A 111 11.30 32.06 0.13
C VAL A 111 12.69 31.65 -0.33
N GLY A 112 12.91 30.35 -0.51
CA GLY A 112 14.14 29.79 -1.04
C GLY A 112 13.90 28.48 -1.77
N TYR A 113 14.75 28.20 -2.76
CA TYR A 113 14.74 26.96 -3.52
C TYR A 113 16.15 26.69 -4.03
N ALA A 114 16.62 25.45 -3.86
CA ALA A 114 17.86 24.98 -4.46
C ALA A 114 17.74 23.49 -4.81
N GLU A 115 18.40 23.12 -5.89
CA GLU A 115 18.74 21.73 -6.19
C GLU A 115 20.21 21.52 -5.92
N ILE A 116 20.52 20.52 -5.13
CA ILE A 116 21.88 20.21 -4.72
C ILE A 116 22.25 18.80 -5.16
N ASP A 117 23.47 18.68 -5.71
CA ASP A 117 24.03 17.40 -6.07
C ASP A 117 24.86 16.86 -4.90
N VAL A 118 24.49 15.68 -4.45
CA VAL A 118 25.17 14.93 -3.41
C VAL A 118 26.05 13.88 -4.10
N PRO A 119 27.37 13.98 -4.00
CA PRO A 119 28.27 13.02 -4.63
C PRO A 119 28.16 11.64 -3.98
N PRO A 120 28.49 10.55 -4.71
CA PRO A 120 28.50 9.22 -4.12
C PRO A 120 29.57 9.11 -3.02
N GLY A 121 29.20 8.44 -1.93
CA GLY A 121 30.09 8.28 -0.77
C GLY A 121 31.11 7.14 -0.91
N GLY A 122 30.89 6.21 -1.82
CA GLY A 122 31.74 5.02 -2.01
C GLY A 122 30.91 3.78 -2.33
N PRO A 123 31.54 2.66 -2.70
CA PRO A 123 30.83 1.48 -3.21
C PRO A 123 29.89 0.81 -2.19
N ASP A 124 30.18 0.96 -0.89
CA ASP A 124 29.40 0.33 0.18
C ASP A 124 28.59 1.34 1.01
N VAL A 125 28.68 2.65 0.67
CA VAL A 125 28.01 3.71 1.41
C VAL A 125 26.58 3.84 0.91
N THR A 126 25.62 3.68 1.84
CA THR A 126 24.18 3.78 1.57
C THR A 126 23.52 4.95 2.31
N LEU A 127 24.26 5.66 3.14
CA LEU A 127 23.79 6.82 3.90
C LEU A 127 24.79 7.97 3.75
N LEU A 128 24.33 9.08 3.22
CA LEU A 128 25.13 10.29 2.99
C LEU A 128 24.62 11.41 3.87
N HIS A 129 25.51 12.02 4.66
CA HIS A 129 25.20 13.20 5.46
C HIS A 129 25.44 14.45 4.64
N VAL A 130 24.47 15.35 4.65
CA VAL A 130 24.49 16.59 3.87
C VAL A 130 24.15 17.78 4.76
N THR A 131 25.04 18.75 4.79
CA THR A 131 24.80 20.09 5.38
C THR A 131 24.72 21.09 4.26
N TYR A 132 23.62 21.80 4.13
CA TYR A 132 23.43 22.81 3.09
C TYR A 132 22.83 24.10 3.64
N ARG A 133 23.45 25.24 3.32
CA ARG A 133 22.92 26.56 3.62
C ARG A 133 22.12 27.08 2.44
N LEU A 134 20.81 27.16 2.62
CA LEU A 134 19.89 27.70 1.64
C LEU A 134 19.78 29.22 1.80
N THR A 135 20.11 29.97 0.75
CA THR A 135 19.87 31.42 0.69
C THR A 135 18.41 31.69 0.38
N THR A 136 17.81 32.62 1.09
CA THR A 136 16.40 32.97 0.99
C THR A 136 16.21 34.48 0.72
N THR A 137 15.10 34.81 0.09
CA THR A 137 14.74 36.23 -0.22
C THR A 137 14.13 36.99 0.96
N GLU A 138 13.63 36.27 1.94
CA GLU A 138 13.06 36.75 3.19
C GLU A 138 13.43 35.78 4.30
N ARG A 139 13.29 36.20 5.56
CA ARG A 139 13.57 35.36 6.72
C ARG A 139 12.75 34.06 6.67
N PRO A 140 13.39 32.91 6.58
CA PRO A 140 12.71 31.63 6.61
C PRO A 140 12.31 31.27 8.06
N VAL A 141 11.26 30.47 8.22
CA VAL A 141 10.87 29.86 9.49
C VAL A 141 11.29 28.41 9.53
N THR A 142 11.31 27.77 8.36
CA THR A 142 11.68 26.35 8.26
C THR A 142 12.34 26.05 6.90
N GLY A 143 13.20 25.04 6.92
CA GLY A 143 13.71 24.36 5.73
C GLY A 143 13.08 22.99 5.58
N GLU A 144 12.84 22.55 4.36
CA GLU A 144 12.37 21.22 4.05
C GLU A 144 13.14 20.62 2.88
N VAL A 145 13.26 19.29 2.89
CA VAL A 145 13.78 18.50 1.77
C VAL A 145 12.67 17.57 1.31
N PRO A 146 11.84 17.99 0.34
CA PRO A 146 10.68 17.20 -0.10
C PRO A 146 11.06 15.88 -0.75
N GLY A 147 12.29 15.74 -1.22
CA GLY A 147 12.78 14.49 -1.75
C GLY A 147 14.11 14.61 -2.47
N CYS A 148 14.72 13.46 -2.66
CA CYS A 148 15.90 13.26 -3.48
C CYS A 148 15.60 12.27 -4.61
N GLY A 149 16.38 12.31 -5.66
CA GLY A 149 16.31 11.41 -6.80
C GLY A 149 17.68 11.01 -7.31
N PRO A 150 17.75 10.18 -8.36
CA PRO A 150 19.02 9.82 -8.97
C PRO A 150 19.70 11.09 -9.49
N ARG A 151 21.02 11.11 -9.37
CA ARG A 151 21.83 12.22 -9.89
C ARG A 151 21.65 12.31 -11.41
N ALA A 152 21.28 13.49 -11.89
CA ALA A 152 21.28 13.77 -13.32
C ALA A 152 22.73 13.70 -13.83
N SER A 153 22.98 12.80 -14.77
CA SER A 153 24.29 12.61 -15.41
C SER A 153 24.52 13.66 -16.52
#